data_4b2986925c9db1cecfa6de2bc0f5ff4b
#
_entry.id   4b2986925c9db1cecfa6de2bc0f5ff4b
#
_cell.length_a   1.000
_cell.length_b   1.000
_cell.length_c   1.000
_cell.angle_alpha   90.00
_cell.angle_beta   90.00
_cell.angle_gamma   90.00
#
_symmetry.space_group_name_H-M   'P 1'
#
loop_
_entity.id
_entity.type
_entity.pdbx_description
1 polymer ?
#
loop_
_entity_poly.entity_id
_entity_poly.type
_entity_poly.pdbx_seq_one_letter_code
_entity_poly.pdbx_strand_id
1 'polypeptide(L)'
;MCDGSATFGAGRTPGALVVLMCGLPAAGKTTTAERLHVRLGGVLIRSCDVYQELGICLPDWVQRTRGFTHDVTAYEQARDAAYARMLSLLECRPTEGAELVIIDAVHGELAKRRAVLHVCATFGADPLLVWCRCDDRQETERRIMRRRGREADPACEASDRSVFDHIARLWESPSRERYGSAVVPICTYDTQLGALHWLRRAQRPAADLIEEALTARPPAQLTRR
;
A
#
# COMPACT_ATOMS: atom_id res chain seq x y z
N MET A 1 1.35 12.43 -27.99
CA MET A 1 2.67 12.30 -27.33
C MET A 1 2.78 13.45 -26.37
N CYS A 2 2.39 13.26 -25.11
CA CYS A 2 2.58 14.26 -24.05
C CYS A 2 3.81 13.84 -23.26
N ASP A 3 4.94 14.44 -23.61
CA ASP A 3 6.20 14.27 -22.90
C ASP A 3 6.17 15.17 -21.64
N GLY A 4 5.46 14.71 -20.64
CA GLY A 4 5.37 15.37 -19.34
C GLY A 4 6.51 14.94 -18.44
N SER A 5 7.65 15.62 -18.52
CA SER A 5 8.73 15.49 -17.54
C SER A 5 8.27 16.05 -16.20
N ALA A 6 7.53 15.27 -15.42
CA ALA A 6 7.17 15.64 -14.05
C ALA A 6 8.41 15.50 -13.16
N THR A 7 8.87 16.62 -12.60
CA THR A 7 9.93 16.65 -11.59
C THR A 7 9.30 16.73 -10.22
N PHE A 8 9.54 15.73 -9.37
CA PHE A 8 9.19 15.77 -7.94
C PHE A 8 10.27 16.55 -7.16
N GLY A 9 9.89 17.53 -6.40
CA GLY A 9 10.66 17.98 -5.25
C GLY A 9 11.73 19.06 -5.39
N ALA A 10 11.90 19.76 -6.51
CA ALA A 10 12.86 20.87 -6.57
C ALA A 10 12.16 22.23 -6.71
N GLY A 11 12.12 23.00 -5.63
CA GLY A 11 11.75 24.43 -5.66
C GLY A 11 10.25 24.76 -5.72
N ARG A 12 9.36 23.79 -5.42
CA ARG A 12 7.91 24.00 -5.32
C ARG A 12 7.47 24.12 -3.86
N THR A 13 6.35 24.81 -3.62
CA THR A 13 5.61 24.67 -2.35
C THR A 13 5.32 23.18 -2.15
N PRO A 14 5.58 22.59 -0.94
CA PRO A 14 5.32 21.18 -0.69
C PRO A 14 3.87 20.85 -1.06
N GLY A 15 3.68 19.92 -1.98
CA GLY A 15 2.38 19.34 -2.28
C GLY A 15 1.95 18.38 -1.17
N ALA A 16 0.73 17.84 -1.27
CA ALA A 16 0.28 16.78 -0.38
C ALA A 16 1.27 15.59 -0.44
N LEU A 17 1.65 15.07 0.72
CA LEU A 17 2.46 13.85 0.80
C LEU A 17 1.56 12.63 0.55
N VAL A 18 1.89 11.81 -0.45
CA VAL A 18 1.18 10.55 -0.74
C VAL A 18 2.07 9.38 -0.37
N VAL A 19 1.73 8.71 0.72
CA VAL A 19 2.44 7.50 1.18
C VAL A 19 1.81 6.27 0.54
N LEU A 20 2.54 5.64 -0.37
CA LEU A 20 2.14 4.44 -1.07
C LEU A 20 2.68 3.20 -0.34
N MET A 21 1.79 2.45 0.32
CA MET A 21 2.17 1.17 0.91
C MET A 21 2.41 0.13 -0.18
N CYS A 22 3.46 -0.66 -0.04
CA CYS A 22 3.81 -1.72 -0.98
C CYS A 22 4.27 -2.95 -0.20
N GLY A 23 3.96 -4.16 -0.69
CA GLY A 23 4.40 -5.39 -0.02
C GLY A 23 3.45 -6.55 -0.27
N LEU A 24 3.93 -7.78 -0.14
CA LEU A 24 3.13 -8.99 -0.30
C LEU A 24 2.00 -9.07 0.75
N PRO A 25 0.96 -9.88 0.53
CA PRO A 25 -0.01 -10.20 1.56
C PRO A 25 0.68 -10.66 2.85
N ALA A 26 0.11 -10.34 4.00
CA ALA A 26 0.69 -10.60 5.33
C ALA A 26 2.03 -9.92 5.66
N ALA A 27 2.58 -9.06 4.79
CA ALA A 27 3.80 -8.28 5.06
C ALA A 27 3.59 -7.15 6.10
N GLY A 28 2.40 -6.96 6.66
CA GLY A 28 2.13 -5.98 7.71
C GLY A 28 1.79 -4.57 7.23
N LYS A 29 1.46 -4.38 5.94
CA LYS A 29 1.10 -3.08 5.35
C LYS A 29 0.03 -2.32 6.12
N THR A 30 -1.11 -2.97 6.34
CA THR A 30 -2.27 -2.36 7.02
C THR A 30 -1.91 -1.88 8.42
N THR A 31 -1.23 -2.70 9.23
CA THR A 31 -0.77 -2.30 10.56
C THR A 31 0.20 -1.12 10.49
N THR A 32 1.06 -1.09 9.47
CA THR A 32 2.01 0.02 9.24
C THR A 32 1.27 1.28 8.79
N ALA A 33 0.30 1.16 7.87
CA ALA A 33 -0.52 2.26 7.39
C ALA A 33 -1.37 2.88 8.51
N GLU A 34 -2.02 2.05 9.33
CA GLU A 34 -2.77 2.47 10.52
C GLU A 34 -1.86 3.18 11.53
N ARG A 35 -0.65 2.68 11.75
CA ARG A 35 0.33 3.31 12.62
C ARG A 35 0.73 4.70 12.12
N LEU A 36 0.99 4.84 10.82
CA LEU A 36 1.27 6.13 10.19
C LEU A 36 0.08 7.07 10.35
N HIS A 37 -1.13 6.60 10.04
CA HIS A 37 -2.35 7.39 10.16
C HIS A 37 -2.62 7.86 11.59
N VAL A 38 -2.48 7.00 12.58
CA VAL A 38 -2.68 7.37 14.01
C VAL A 38 -1.67 8.43 14.48
N ARG A 39 -0.44 8.40 13.95
CA ARG A 39 0.63 9.30 14.41
C ARG A 39 0.71 10.60 13.63
N LEU A 40 0.44 10.56 12.34
CA LEU A 40 0.63 11.69 11.44
C LEU A 40 -0.71 12.32 11.02
N GLY A 41 -1.83 11.65 11.28
CA GLY A 41 -3.14 12.08 10.76
C GLY A 41 -3.28 11.79 9.27
N GLY A 42 -4.01 12.66 8.57
CA GLY A 42 -4.25 12.57 7.14
C GLY A 42 -5.37 11.60 6.77
N VAL A 43 -5.47 11.28 5.50
CA VAL A 43 -6.49 10.39 4.94
C VAL A 43 -5.90 9.01 4.69
N LEU A 44 -6.59 7.96 5.16
CA LEU A 44 -6.22 6.57 4.90
C LEU A 44 -7.21 5.95 3.90
N ILE A 45 -6.70 5.54 2.74
CA ILE A 45 -7.45 4.83 1.69
C ILE A 45 -7.00 3.37 1.74
N ARG A 46 -7.88 2.45 2.14
CA ARG A 46 -7.58 1.02 2.24
C ARG A 46 -8.31 0.22 1.16
N SER A 47 -7.62 -0.72 0.54
CA SER A 47 -8.23 -1.62 -0.43
C SER A 47 -9.37 -2.43 0.15
N CYS A 48 -9.30 -2.87 1.42
CA CYS A 48 -10.37 -3.60 2.07
C CYS A 48 -11.65 -2.78 2.22
N ASP A 49 -11.55 -1.49 2.54
CA ASP A 49 -12.73 -0.62 2.65
C ASP A 49 -13.38 -0.42 1.26
N VAL A 50 -12.55 -0.29 0.24
CA VAL A 50 -13.01 -0.14 -1.15
C VAL A 50 -13.68 -1.43 -1.65
N TYR A 51 -13.17 -2.61 -1.32
CA TYR A 51 -13.84 -3.88 -1.64
C TYR A 51 -15.23 -3.95 -0.98
N GLN A 52 -15.35 -3.53 0.28
CA GLN A 52 -16.64 -3.47 0.97
C GLN A 52 -17.59 -2.45 0.31
N GLU A 53 -17.10 -1.25 -0.03
CA GLU A 53 -17.88 -0.22 -0.74
C GLU A 53 -18.43 -0.75 -2.07
N LEU A 54 -17.63 -1.52 -2.81
CA LEU A 54 -18.02 -2.11 -4.09
C LEU A 54 -18.86 -3.39 -3.96
N GLY A 55 -19.15 -3.85 -2.74
CA GLY A 55 -19.86 -5.11 -2.49
C GLY A 55 -19.08 -6.35 -2.92
N ILE A 56 -17.75 -6.25 -3.01
CA ILE A 56 -16.88 -7.35 -3.43
C ILE A 56 -16.51 -8.17 -2.20
N CYS A 57 -17.06 -9.38 -2.11
CA CYS A 57 -16.74 -10.35 -1.06
C CYS A 57 -15.65 -11.32 -1.54
N LEU A 58 -14.39 -11.00 -1.31
CA LEU A 58 -13.24 -11.82 -1.72
C LEU A 58 -13.19 -13.23 -1.08
N PRO A 59 -13.54 -13.43 0.22
CA PRO A 59 -13.47 -14.75 0.85
C PRO A 59 -14.46 -15.77 0.32
N ASP A 60 -15.70 -15.38 0.06
CA ASP A 60 -16.70 -16.30 -0.50
C ASP A 60 -16.28 -16.83 -1.86
N TRP A 61 -15.50 -16.11 -2.52
CA TRP A 61 -14.95 -16.32 -3.83
C TRP A 61 -13.79 -17.32 -3.81
N VAL A 62 -12.84 -17.11 -2.89
CA VAL A 62 -11.73 -18.02 -2.62
C VAL A 62 -12.23 -19.35 -2.02
N GLN A 63 -13.25 -19.33 -1.18
CA GLN A 63 -13.85 -20.54 -0.59
C GLN A 63 -14.58 -21.41 -1.60
N ARG A 64 -15.29 -20.82 -2.57
CA ARG A 64 -16.04 -21.57 -3.60
C ARG A 64 -15.14 -22.24 -4.61
N THR A 65 -13.96 -21.74 -4.87
CA THR A 65 -13.09 -22.24 -5.95
C THR A 65 -12.02 -23.22 -5.51
N ARG A 66 -11.92 -23.58 -4.20
CA ARG A 66 -10.88 -24.48 -3.65
C ARG A 66 -9.49 -24.29 -4.29
N GLY A 67 -9.07 -23.04 -4.40
CA GLY A 67 -7.86 -22.63 -5.10
C GLY A 67 -8.17 -22.02 -6.47
N PHE A 68 -7.38 -21.07 -6.90
CA PHE A 68 -7.53 -20.24 -8.12
C PHE A 68 -7.65 -21.00 -9.45
N THR A 69 -8.09 -22.24 -9.46
CA THR A 69 -8.11 -23.08 -10.66
C THR A 69 -9.19 -22.67 -11.67
N HIS A 70 -10.20 -21.88 -11.28
CA HIS A 70 -11.35 -21.65 -12.18
C HIS A 70 -11.80 -20.19 -12.39
N ASP A 71 -11.29 -19.18 -11.65
CA ASP A 71 -11.75 -17.80 -11.87
C ASP A 71 -10.73 -16.70 -11.52
N VAL A 72 -9.48 -16.86 -11.96
CA VAL A 72 -8.44 -15.82 -11.86
C VAL A 72 -8.90 -14.53 -12.53
N THR A 73 -9.66 -14.63 -13.64
CA THR A 73 -10.12 -13.46 -14.39
C THR A 73 -11.07 -12.57 -13.57
N ALA A 74 -12.05 -13.17 -12.86
CA ALA A 74 -12.96 -12.39 -12.05
C ALA A 74 -12.27 -11.77 -10.83
N TYR A 75 -11.28 -12.46 -10.23
CA TYR A 75 -10.43 -11.89 -9.18
C TYR A 75 -9.65 -10.67 -9.68
N GLU A 76 -9.02 -10.78 -10.84
CA GLU A 76 -8.27 -9.67 -11.44
C GLU A 76 -9.20 -8.50 -11.77
N GLN A 77 -10.40 -8.75 -12.32
CA GLN A 77 -11.39 -7.72 -12.59
C GLN A 77 -11.85 -7.01 -11.30
N ALA A 78 -12.15 -7.76 -10.25
CA ALA A 78 -12.51 -7.20 -8.95
C ALA A 78 -11.38 -6.35 -8.36
N ARG A 79 -10.15 -6.84 -8.46
CA ARG A 79 -8.96 -6.12 -8.02
C ARG A 79 -8.75 -4.84 -8.84
N ASP A 80 -8.90 -4.90 -10.14
CA ASP A 80 -8.77 -3.72 -11.03
C ASP A 80 -9.84 -2.67 -10.72
N ALA A 81 -11.08 -3.08 -10.47
CA ALA A 81 -12.15 -2.18 -10.06
C ALA A 81 -11.83 -1.48 -8.72
N ALA A 82 -11.31 -2.23 -7.74
CA ALA A 82 -10.91 -1.65 -6.47
C ALA A 82 -9.74 -0.64 -6.63
N TYR A 83 -8.73 -0.97 -7.43
CA TYR A 83 -7.64 -0.03 -7.70
C TYR A 83 -8.12 1.22 -8.45
N ALA A 84 -9.00 1.09 -9.43
CA ALA A 84 -9.60 2.23 -10.13
C ALA A 84 -10.35 3.14 -9.15
N ARG A 85 -11.12 2.56 -8.24
CA ARG A 85 -11.84 3.33 -7.21
C ARG A 85 -10.89 4.02 -6.23
N MET A 86 -9.81 3.36 -5.80
CA MET A 86 -8.79 3.97 -4.94
C MET A 86 -8.12 5.17 -5.62
N LEU A 87 -7.84 5.09 -6.94
CA LEU A 87 -7.31 6.21 -7.71
C LEU A 87 -8.29 7.37 -7.76
N SER A 88 -9.58 7.13 -8.01
CA SER A 88 -10.60 8.17 -7.98
C SER A 88 -10.71 8.85 -6.60
N LEU A 89 -10.60 8.08 -5.52
CA LEU A 89 -10.55 8.64 -4.17
C LEU A 89 -9.29 9.49 -3.95
N LEU A 90 -8.14 9.06 -4.47
CA LEU A 90 -6.91 9.83 -4.38
C LEU A 90 -7.00 11.15 -5.16
N GLU A 91 -7.61 11.15 -6.34
CA GLU A 91 -7.78 12.35 -7.19
C GLU A 91 -8.59 13.46 -6.48
N CYS A 92 -9.56 13.09 -5.66
CA CYS A 92 -10.37 14.06 -4.92
C CYS A 92 -9.62 14.71 -3.74
N ARG A 93 -8.65 14.04 -3.12
CA ARG A 93 -8.03 14.47 -1.84
C ARG A 93 -7.21 15.76 -1.91
N PRO A 94 -6.38 16.00 -2.94
CA PRO A 94 -5.65 17.27 -3.05
C PRO A 94 -6.57 18.48 -3.17
N THR A 95 -7.71 18.32 -3.85
CA THR A 95 -8.73 19.39 -3.97
C THR A 95 -9.48 19.66 -2.67
N GLU A 96 -9.52 18.68 -1.77
CA GLU A 96 -10.11 18.78 -0.43
C GLU A 96 -9.13 19.33 0.63
N GLY A 97 -7.88 19.66 0.22
CA GLY A 97 -6.87 20.21 1.12
C GLY A 97 -6.16 19.17 2.01
N ALA A 98 -6.18 17.88 1.65
CA ALA A 98 -5.47 16.86 2.39
C ALA A 98 -3.95 17.04 2.24
N GLU A 99 -3.24 17.22 3.36
CA GLU A 99 -1.77 17.36 3.39
C GLU A 99 -1.05 16.00 3.35
N LEU A 100 -1.71 14.94 3.84
CA LEU A 100 -1.20 13.57 3.87
C LEU A 100 -2.29 12.59 3.41
N VAL A 101 -1.93 11.73 2.45
CA VAL A 101 -2.76 10.60 2.02
C VAL A 101 -1.95 9.32 2.12
N ILE A 102 -2.48 8.30 2.78
CA ILE A 102 -1.87 6.98 2.91
C ILE A 102 -2.73 6.00 2.12
N ILE A 103 -2.11 5.25 1.19
CA ILE A 103 -2.80 4.27 0.35
C ILE A 103 -2.35 2.87 0.75
N ASP A 104 -3.23 2.11 1.39
CA ASP A 104 -2.97 0.74 1.86
C ASP A 104 -3.53 -0.30 0.89
N ALA A 105 -2.66 -0.80 0.02
CA ALA A 105 -2.90 -1.93 -0.86
C ALA A 105 -1.59 -2.69 -1.14
N VAL A 106 -1.65 -3.75 -1.90
CA VAL A 106 -0.47 -4.58 -2.22
C VAL A 106 0.55 -3.82 -3.07
N HIS A 107 0.09 -3.10 -4.11
CA HIS A 107 0.91 -2.37 -5.09
C HIS A 107 2.13 -3.18 -5.58
N GLY A 108 1.92 -4.49 -5.79
CA GLY A 108 2.98 -5.43 -6.19
C GLY A 108 3.43 -5.24 -7.63
N GLU A 109 2.55 -4.78 -8.50
CA GLU A 109 2.80 -4.60 -9.92
C GLU A 109 3.23 -3.17 -10.24
N LEU A 110 4.18 -3.03 -11.16
CA LEU A 110 4.68 -1.73 -11.63
C LEU A 110 3.56 -0.86 -12.20
N ALA A 111 2.63 -1.45 -12.95
CA ALA A 111 1.50 -0.75 -13.55
C ALA A 111 0.61 -0.09 -12.48
N LYS A 112 0.30 -0.81 -11.39
CA LYS A 112 -0.50 -0.29 -10.26
C LYS A 112 0.20 0.87 -9.56
N ARG A 113 1.52 0.77 -9.32
CA ARG A 113 2.31 1.86 -8.73
C ARG A 113 2.36 3.08 -9.64
N ARG A 114 2.60 2.88 -10.94
CA ARG A 114 2.65 3.96 -11.93
C ARG A 114 1.35 4.74 -12.03
N ALA A 115 0.20 4.06 -11.89
CA ALA A 115 -1.09 4.75 -11.88
C ALA A 115 -1.19 5.75 -10.71
N VAL A 116 -0.78 5.36 -9.50
CA VAL A 116 -0.73 6.28 -8.35
C VAL A 116 0.27 7.42 -8.58
N LEU A 117 1.47 7.11 -9.09
CA LEU A 117 2.50 8.12 -9.38
C LEU A 117 2.02 9.13 -10.44
N HIS A 118 1.23 8.66 -11.40
CA HIS A 118 0.61 9.54 -12.41
C HIS A 118 -0.37 10.54 -11.76
N VAL A 119 -1.24 10.07 -10.88
CA VAL A 119 -2.14 10.94 -10.12
C VAL A 119 -1.33 11.96 -9.29
N CYS A 120 -0.30 11.51 -8.56
CA CYS A 120 0.58 12.41 -7.81
C CYS A 120 1.18 13.50 -8.72
N ALA A 121 1.71 13.13 -9.88
CA ALA A 121 2.29 14.07 -10.83
C ALA A 121 1.26 15.08 -11.36
N THR A 122 0.03 14.63 -11.66
CA THR A 122 -1.06 15.47 -12.19
C THR A 122 -1.47 16.54 -11.17
N PHE A 123 -1.56 16.18 -9.89
CA PHE A 123 -1.98 17.09 -8.83
C PHE A 123 -0.82 17.75 -8.08
N GLY A 124 0.42 17.48 -8.47
CA GLY A 124 1.60 18.06 -7.83
C GLY A 124 1.85 17.55 -6.41
N ALA A 125 1.36 16.36 -6.08
CA ALA A 125 1.62 15.71 -4.81
C ALA A 125 3.01 15.04 -4.80
N ASP A 126 3.58 14.87 -3.60
CA ASP A 126 4.90 14.25 -3.41
C ASP A 126 4.74 12.78 -3.00
N PRO A 127 5.05 11.81 -3.90
CA PRO A 127 4.92 10.40 -3.58
C PRO A 127 6.09 9.90 -2.73
N LEU A 128 5.79 9.01 -1.78
CA LEU A 128 6.76 8.26 -0.99
C LEU A 128 6.30 6.81 -0.89
N LEU A 129 7.18 5.87 -1.22
CA LEU A 129 6.85 4.45 -1.20
C LEU A 129 7.41 3.80 0.06
N VAL A 130 6.52 3.17 0.84
CA VAL A 130 6.88 2.36 2.01
C VAL A 130 6.73 0.89 1.65
N TRP A 131 7.85 0.21 1.44
CA TRP A 131 7.88 -1.21 1.13
C TRP A 131 7.94 -2.03 2.41
N CYS A 132 6.79 -2.51 2.86
CA CYS A 132 6.68 -3.42 3.99
C CYS A 132 7.20 -4.81 3.62
N ARG A 133 8.07 -5.34 4.47
CA ARG A 133 8.67 -6.66 4.33
C ARG A 133 8.47 -7.50 5.59
N CYS A 134 8.36 -8.80 5.39
CA CYS A 134 8.48 -9.82 6.40
C CYS A 134 9.23 -10.97 5.73
N ASP A 135 10.53 -11.02 5.92
CA ASP A 135 11.40 -12.00 5.21
C ASP A 135 11.36 -13.38 5.87
N ASP A 136 10.85 -13.47 7.10
CA ASP A 136 10.61 -14.73 7.78
C ASP A 136 9.36 -15.44 7.21
N ARG A 137 9.60 -16.52 6.49
CA ARG A 137 8.54 -17.33 5.89
C ARG A 137 7.60 -17.93 6.96
N GLN A 138 8.14 -18.36 8.09
CA GLN A 138 7.33 -18.96 9.16
C GLN A 138 6.41 -17.90 9.79
N GLU A 139 6.91 -16.68 9.99
CA GLU A 139 6.08 -15.58 10.47
C GLU A 139 5.00 -15.19 9.46
N THR A 140 5.34 -15.13 8.17
CA THR A 140 4.37 -14.88 7.10
C THR A 140 3.26 -15.93 7.11
N GLU A 141 3.60 -17.22 7.20
CA GLU A 141 2.63 -18.32 7.28
C GLU A 141 1.78 -18.22 8.55
N ARG A 142 2.39 -17.92 9.71
CA ARG A 142 1.64 -17.69 10.97
C ARG A 142 0.65 -16.54 10.84
N ARG A 143 1.01 -15.44 10.17
CA ARG A 143 0.12 -14.30 9.94
C ARG A 143 -1.05 -14.67 9.03
N ILE A 144 -0.82 -15.43 7.95
CA ILE A 144 -1.87 -15.94 7.06
C ILE A 144 -2.84 -16.84 7.85
N MET A 145 -2.33 -17.79 8.61
CA MET A 145 -3.14 -18.72 9.42
C MET A 145 -3.94 -18.02 10.52
N ARG A 146 -3.35 -17.02 11.18
CA ARG A 146 -4.04 -16.22 12.21
C ARG A 146 -5.24 -15.45 11.63
N ARG A 147 -5.16 -14.98 10.41
CA ARG A 147 -6.27 -14.31 9.73
C ARG A 147 -7.39 -15.27 9.36
N ARG A 148 -7.07 -16.52 8.97
CA ARG A 148 -8.07 -17.58 8.76
C ARG A 148 -8.87 -17.93 10.01
N GLY A 149 -8.25 -17.88 11.18
CA GLY A 149 -8.89 -18.26 12.46
C GLY A 149 -9.71 -17.15 13.11
N ARG A 150 -9.63 -15.92 12.61
CA ARG A 150 -10.56 -14.85 13.01
C ARG A 150 -11.69 -14.89 12.00
N GLU A 151 -12.96 -14.86 12.46
CA GLU A 151 -14.12 -14.61 11.59
C GLU A 151 -13.81 -13.37 10.78
N ALA A 152 -13.35 -13.65 9.57
CA ALA A 152 -12.47 -12.75 8.89
C ALA A 152 -13.26 -11.54 8.41
N ASP A 153 -12.68 -10.39 8.53
CA ASP A 153 -12.93 -9.29 7.61
C ASP A 153 -13.04 -9.88 6.18
N PRO A 154 -14.25 -9.95 5.60
CA PRO A 154 -14.48 -10.60 4.30
C PRO A 154 -13.63 -10.03 3.16
N ALA A 155 -13.10 -8.83 3.32
CA ALA A 155 -12.30 -8.13 2.32
C ALA A 155 -10.78 -8.39 2.43
N CYS A 156 -10.31 -9.30 3.30
CA CYS A 156 -8.88 -9.50 3.51
C CYS A 156 -8.25 -10.46 2.49
N GLU A 157 -7.58 -9.93 1.48
CA GLU A 157 -6.84 -10.69 0.45
C GLU A 157 -5.81 -11.69 1.00
N ALA A 158 -5.32 -11.49 2.22
CA ALA A 158 -4.27 -12.31 2.81
C ALA A 158 -4.78 -13.53 3.57
N SER A 159 -6.08 -13.83 3.53
CA SER A 159 -6.68 -14.97 4.26
C SER A 159 -6.38 -16.32 3.62
N ASP A 160 -5.94 -16.35 2.37
CA ASP A 160 -5.66 -17.57 1.64
C ASP A 160 -4.24 -17.63 1.09
N ARG A 161 -3.60 -18.79 1.20
CA ARG A 161 -2.26 -19.05 0.67
C ARG A 161 -2.24 -18.97 -0.86
N SER A 162 -3.31 -19.36 -1.54
CA SER A 162 -3.42 -19.30 -2.99
C SER A 162 -3.39 -17.84 -3.51
N VAL A 163 -4.03 -16.92 -2.78
CA VAL A 163 -3.96 -15.47 -3.06
C VAL A 163 -2.53 -14.96 -2.89
N PHE A 164 -1.87 -15.36 -1.79
CA PHE A 164 -0.47 -15.00 -1.57
C PHE A 164 0.43 -15.46 -2.72
N ASP A 165 0.32 -16.73 -3.11
CA ASP A 165 1.16 -17.33 -4.15
C ASP A 165 0.86 -16.72 -5.54
N HIS A 166 -0.41 -16.36 -5.81
CA HIS A 166 -0.77 -15.66 -7.03
C HIS A 166 -0.14 -14.26 -7.09
N ILE A 167 -0.31 -13.47 -6.04
CA ILE A 167 0.26 -12.11 -5.97
C ILE A 167 1.79 -12.15 -5.99
N ALA A 168 2.41 -13.14 -5.33
CA ALA A 168 3.86 -13.31 -5.34
C ALA A 168 4.43 -13.57 -6.74
N ARG A 169 3.67 -14.25 -7.62
CA ARG A 169 4.07 -14.45 -9.03
C ARG A 169 4.00 -13.16 -9.86
N LEU A 170 3.09 -12.26 -9.51
CA LEU A 170 2.93 -10.96 -10.19
C LEU A 170 3.83 -9.88 -9.59
N TRP A 171 4.62 -10.23 -8.59
CA TRP A 171 5.42 -9.26 -7.86
C TRP A 171 6.57 -8.68 -8.69
N GLU A 172 6.59 -7.36 -8.79
CA GLU A 172 7.67 -6.58 -9.39
C GLU A 172 8.31 -5.69 -8.32
N SER A 173 9.61 -5.91 -8.04
CA SER A 173 10.31 -5.19 -6.98
C SER A 173 10.29 -3.67 -7.20
N PRO A 174 9.90 -2.88 -6.19
CA PRO A 174 9.90 -1.42 -6.31
C PRO A 174 11.28 -0.79 -6.14
N SER A 175 12.33 -1.57 -5.90
CA SER A 175 13.67 -1.07 -5.53
C SER A 175 14.27 -0.07 -6.54
N ARG A 176 13.86 -0.13 -7.79
CA ARG A 176 14.32 0.76 -8.88
C ARG A 176 13.20 1.64 -9.45
N GLU A 177 12.15 1.89 -8.68
CA GLU A 177 10.99 2.64 -9.15
C GLU A 177 11.37 4.05 -9.59
N ARG A 178 10.85 4.44 -10.76
CA ARG A 178 10.97 5.78 -11.34
C ARG A 178 9.65 6.14 -12.03
N TYR A 179 9.37 7.43 -12.08
CA TYR A 179 8.26 7.96 -12.88
C TYR A 179 8.82 9.02 -13.82
N GLY A 180 8.90 8.70 -15.11
CA GLY A 180 9.64 9.51 -16.08
C GLY A 180 11.12 9.61 -15.67
N SER A 181 11.66 10.82 -15.60
CA SER A 181 13.00 11.13 -15.08
C SER A 181 13.06 11.20 -13.55
N ALA A 182 11.91 11.31 -12.87
CA ALA A 182 11.85 11.49 -11.43
C ALA A 182 12.17 10.20 -10.68
N VAL A 183 12.96 10.32 -9.63
CA VAL A 183 13.31 9.24 -8.72
C VAL A 183 12.33 9.26 -7.55
N VAL A 184 11.55 8.17 -7.39
CA VAL A 184 10.58 8.04 -6.30
C VAL A 184 11.33 7.71 -5.00
N PRO A 185 11.14 8.44 -3.90
CA PRO A 185 11.65 8.07 -2.59
C PRO A 185 11.08 6.73 -2.13
N ILE A 186 11.94 5.85 -1.59
CA ILE A 186 11.55 4.51 -1.13
C ILE A 186 12.26 4.19 0.18
N CYS A 187 11.50 3.78 1.18
CA CYS A 187 12.04 3.06 2.32
C CYS A 187 11.52 1.61 2.37
N THR A 188 12.32 0.71 2.89
CA THR A 188 11.89 -0.62 3.31
C THR A 188 11.60 -0.59 4.81
N TYR A 189 10.53 -1.24 5.21
CA TYR A 189 10.17 -1.40 6.61
C TYR A 189 9.99 -2.89 6.92
N ASP A 190 10.92 -3.44 7.70
CA ASP A 190 10.80 -4.79 8.25
C ASP A 190 9.77 -4.76 9.38
N THR A 191 8.62 -5.36 9.15
CA THR A 191 7.50 -5.32 10.09
C THR A 191 7.63 -6.32 11.24
N GLN A 192 8.58 -7.24 11.20
CA GLN A 192 8.91 -8.15 12.28
C GLN A 192 9.90 -7.50 13.23
N LEU A 193 10.94 -6.86 12.70
CA LEU A 193 12.00 -6.23 13.47
C LEU A 193 11.69 -4.77 13.84
N GLY A 194 10.72 -4.13 13.16
CA GLY A 194 10.46 -2.71 13.31
C GLY A 194 11.57 -1.82 12.74
N ALA A 195 12.36 -2.35 11.81
CA ALA A 195 13.53 -1.69 11.25
C ALA A 195 13.19 -1.00 9.92
N LEU A 196 13.59 0.27 9.79
CA LEU A 196 13.41 1.06 8.59
C LEU A 196 14.76 1.32 7.91
N HIS A 197 14.81 1.13 6.59
CA HIS A 197 15.97 1.43 5.75
C HIS A 197 15.57 2.21 4.51
N TRP A 198 16.26 3.30 4.23
CA TRP A 198 16.04 4.07 3.02
C TRP A 198 16.83 3.45 1.84
N LEU A 199 16.11 3.05 0.80
CA LEU A 199 16.72 2.75 -0.48
C LEU A 199 17.00 4.03 -1.26
N ARG A 200 16.08 4.99 -1.17
CA ARG A 200 16.22 6.37 -1.66
C ARG A 200 15.48 7.27 -0.69
N ARG A 201 16.24 8.12 -0.01
CA ARG A 201 15.68 8.98 1.04
C ARG A 201 14.82 10.08 0.42
N ALA A 202 13.65 10.32 1.02
CA ALA A 202 12.84 11.49 0.74
C ALA A 202 13.54 12.78 1.22
N GLN A 203 13.11 13.93 0.70
CA GLN A 203 13.54 15.21 1.25
C GLN A 203 12.94 15.41 2.65
N ARG A 204 13.62 16.20 3.47
CA ARG A 204 13.05 16.71 4.72
C ARG A 204 11.92 17.71 4.41
N PRO A 205 10.84 17.73 5.22
CA PRO A 205 10.61 17.00 6.48
C PRO A 205 9.99 15.60 6.29
N ALA A 206 9.54 15.20 5.09
CA ALA A 206 8.79 13.95 4.88
C ALA A 206 9.55 12.70 5.38
N ALA A 207 10.88 12.65 5.14
CA ALA A 207 11.69 11.52 5.62
C ALA A 207 11.67 11.41 7.15
N ASP A 208 11.84 12.53 7.82
CA ASP A 208 11.92 12.58 9.29
C ASP A 208 10.57 12.20 9.93
N LEU A 209 9.46 12.67 9.37
CA LEU A 209 8.11 12.30 9.80
C LEU A 209 7.87 10.77 9.70
N ILE A 210 8.25 10.15 8.59
CA ILE A 210 8.07 8.71 8.38
C ILE A 210 9.00 7.91 9.31
N GLU A 211 10.26 8.33 9.46
CA GLU A 211 11.19 7.67 10.39
C GLU A 211 10.65 7.72 11.83
N GLU A 212 10.28 8.88 12.32
CA GLU A 212 9.75 9.04 13.67
C GLU A 212 8.48 8.19 13.86
N ALA A 213 7.54 8.24 12.90
CA ALA A 213 6.30 7.49 12.99
C ALA A 213 6.51 5.97 13.00
N LEU A 214 7.49 5.44 12.27
CA LEU A 214 7.73 4.01 12.16
C LEU A 214 8.71 3.45 13.20
N THR A 215 9.65 4.25 13.72
CA THR A 215 10.67 3.77 14.67
C THR A 215 10.32 4.03 16.14
N ALA A 216 9.52 5.06 16.45
CA ALA A 216 9.09 5.31 17.81
C ALA A 216 8.29 4.13 18.39
N ARG A 217 8.37 3.89 19.70
CA ARG A 217 7.59 2.83 20.38
C ARG A 217 6.10 2.94 20.07
N PRO A 218 5.40 1.82 19.77
CA PRO A 218 3.95 1.86 19.55
C PRO A 218 3.26 2.46 20.78
N PRO A 219 2.26 3.33 20.59
CA PRO A 219 1.44 3.81 21.69
C PRO A 219 0.76 2.60 22.36
N ALA A 220 0.68 2.62 23.70
CA ALA A 220 0.21 1.50 24.52
C ALA A 220 -1.20 0.97 24.15
N GLN A 221 -1.95 1.69 23.32
CA GLN A 221 -3.30 1.35 22.90
C GLN A 221 -3.38 0.38 21.68
N LEU A 222 -2.30 0.22 20.89
CA LEU A 222 -2.29 -0.69 19.73
C LEU A 222 -2.00 -2.15 20.08
N THR A 223 -1.70 -2.45 21.35
CA THR A 223 -1.39 -3.82 21.79
C THR A 223 -2.62 -4.66 22.20
N ARG A 224 -3.84 -4.09 22.10
CA ARG A 224 -5.07 -4.78 22.47
C ARG A 224 -6.05 -4.85 21.30
N ARG A 225 -5.75 -5.69 20.31
CA ARG A 225 -6.82 -6.28 19.45
C ARG A 225 -6.36 -7.61 18.85
#